data_560bdf457250d62cb183fa28c557ba3b
#
_entry.id   560bdf457250d62cb183fa28c557ba3b
#
_cell.length_a   1.000
_cell.length_b   1.000
_cell.length_c   1.000
_cell.angle_alpha   90.00
_cell.angle_beta   90.00
_cell.angle_gamma   90.00
#
_symmetry.space_group_name_H-M   'P 1'
#
loop_
_entity.id
_entity.type
_entity.pdbx_description
1 polymer ?
#
loop_
_entity_poly.entity_id
_entity_poly.type
_entity_poly.pdbx_seq_one_letter_code
_entity_poly.pdbx_strand_id
1 'polypeptide(L)'
;PTFSPALLVVTEGDNATFTCSFSNTSESFVVNWYRMSPSNQTDKLAAFPEDRSQPGQDGRFRVTQLPNGRDYHMSVVRARRNDSGTYLCAAITLAPKVQINESLWVELRVT
;
A
#
# COMPACT_ATOMS: atom_id res chain seq x y z
N PRO A 1 2.66 3.16 -11.37
CA PRO A 1 2.09 3.91 -10.24
C PRO A 1 3.15 4.69 -9.48
N THR A 2 2.71 5.75 -8.83
CA THR A 2 3.56 6.61 -8.00
C THR A 2 3.15 6.46 -6.55
N PHE A 3 4.12 6.19 -5.68
CA PHE A 3 3.88 6.06 -4.25
C PHE A 3 4.63 7.17 -3.53
N SER A 4 3.92 7.97 -2.76
CA SER A 4 4.50 9.14 -2.10
C SER A 4 3.95 9.29 -0.69
N PRO A 5 4.67 9.98 0.19
CA PRO A 5 6.01 10.53 -0.01
C PRO A 5 7.08 9.44 0.00
N ALA A 6 8.26 9.74 -0.54
CA ALA A 6 9.38 8.79 -0.55
C ALA A 6 9.86 8.44 0.85
N LEU A 7 9.72 9.38 1.78
CA LEU A 7 10.02 9.18 3.20
C LEU A 7 8.91 9.83 4.02
N LEU A 8 8.35 9.06 4.94
CA LEU A 8 7.35 9.56 5.88
C LEU A 8 7.84 9.29 7.29
N VAL A 9 7.92 10.34 8.10
CA VAL A 9 8.34 10.26 9.50
C VAL A 9 7.14 10.62 10.36
N VAL A 10 6.74 9.71 11.24
CA VAL A 10 5.62 9.93 12.17
C VAL A 10 6.03 9.55 13.57
N THR A 11 5.29 10.05 14.54
CA THR A 11 5.47 9.70 15.95
C THR A 11 4.65 8.45 16.26
N GLU A 12 5.19 7.60 17.10
CA GLU A 12 4.46 6.40 17.56
C GLU A 12 3.08 6.76 18.07
N GLY A 13 2.07 6.03 17.62
CA GLY A 13 0.67 6.28 17.95
C GLY A 13 -0.07 7.11 16.92
N ASP A 14 0.64 7.83 16.05
CA ASP A 14 0.01 8.60 14.98
C ASP A 14 -0.31 7.72 13.78
N ASN A 15 -1.20 8.21 12.92
CA ASN A 15 -1.51 7.52 11.67
C ASN A 15 -0.51 7.95 10.60
N ALA A 16 -0.03 7.00 9.82
CA ALA A 16 0.85 7.26 8.69
C ALA A 16 0.09 6.97 7.40
N THR A 17 0.02 7.93 6.48
CA THR A 17 -0.74 7.78 5.23
C THR A 17 0.16 8.05 4.04
N PHE A 18 0.23 7.07 3.15
CA PHE A 18 0.87 7.20 1.85
C PHE A 18 -0.20 7.33 0.77
N THR A 19 0.17 7.92 -0.35
CA THR A 19 -0.72 8.03 -1.51
C THR A 19 -0.13 7.26 -2.68
N CYS A 20 -0.92 6.30 -3.19
CA CYS A 20 -0.58 5.54 -4.38
C CYS A 20 -1.44 6.04 -5.53
N SER A 21 -0.81 6.57 -6.59
CA SER A 21 -1.50 7.18 -7.73
C SER A 21 -1.24 6.41 -9.01
N PHE A 22 -2.29 6.24 -9.81
CA PHE A 22 -2.21 5.54 -11.09
C PHE A 22 -2.52 6.50 -12.23
N SER A 23 -1.73 6.44 -13.30
CA SER A 23 -1.84 7.38 -14.42
C SER A 23 -2.88 6.97 -15.47
N ASN A 24 -3.28 5.70 -15.50
CA ASN A 24 -4.23 5.21 -16.50
C ASN A 24 -5.11 4.13 -15.88
N THR A 25 -6.42 4.36 -15.91
CA THR A 25 -7.39 3.50 -15.25
C THR A 25 -8.45 2.96 -16.19
N SER A 26 -8.15 2.87 -17.50
CA SER A 26 -9.11 2.34 -18.46
C SER A 26 -9.39 0.84 -18.28
N GLU A 27 -8.58 0.15 -17.53
CA GLU A 27 -8.71 -1.29 -17.29
C GLU A 27 -8.98 -1.57 -15.83
N SER A 28 -9.67 -2.69 -15.57
CA SER A 28 -9.90 -3.13 -14.21
C SER A 28 -8.60 -3.67 -13.61
N PHE A 29 -8.31 -3.26 -12.39
CA PHE A 29 -7.11 -3.72 -11.71
C PHE A 29 -7.38 -3.84 -10.20
N VAL A 30 -6.51 -4.61 -9.54
CA VAL A 30 -6.50 -4.77 -8.10
C VAL A 30 -5.27 -4.04 -7.57
N VAL A 31 -5.44 -3.31 -6.48
CA VAL A 31 -4.33 -2.60 -5.82
C VAL A 31 -3.90 -3.40 -4.61
N ASN A 32 -2.61 -3.68 -4.52
CA ASN A 32 -2.02 -4.35 -3.38
C ASN A 32 -1.01 -3.44 -2.70
N TRP A 33 -0.89 -3.58 -1.40
CA TRP A 33 0.08 -2.86 -0.58
C TRP A 33 1.00 -3.87 0.09
N TYR A 34 2.30 -3.68 -0.11
CA TYR A 34 3.31 -4.62 0.37
C TYR A 34 4.31 -3.94 1.28
N ARG A 35 4.89 -4.74 2.16
CA ARG A 35 6.01 -4.36 3.01
C ARG A 35 7.13 -5.36 2.81
N MET A 36 8.37 -4.85 2.72
CA MET A 36 9.53 -5.73 2.68
C MET A 36 9.90 -6.14 4.11
N SER A 37 9.98 -7.44 4.35
CA SER A 37 10.39 -7.98 5.63
C SER A 37 11.91 -7.94 5.76
N PRO A 38 12.47 -8.09 6.99
CA PRO A 38 13.91 -8.15 7.17
C PRO A 38 14.60 -9.26 6.40
N SER A 39 13.87 -10.31 6.03
CA SER A 39 14.41 -11.43 5.25
C SER A 39 14.32 -11.21 3.74
N ASN A 40 14.05 -9.98 3.28
CA ASN A 40 13.88 -9.61 1.88
C ASN A 40 12.67 -10.26 1.21
N GLN A 41 11.69 -10.67 2.00
CA GLN A 41 10.43 -11.17 1.49
C GLN A 41 9.40 -10.05 1.47
N THR A 42 8.47 -10.14 0.51
CA THR A 42 7.41 -9.16 0.37
C THR A 42 6.14 -9.69 1.01
N ASP A 43 5.65 -8.99 2.02
CA ASP A 43 4.42 -9.36 2.71
C ASP A 43 3.28 -8.46 2.28
N LYS A 44 2.15 -9.05 1.90
CA LYS A 44 0.96 -8.30 1.52
C LYS A 44 0.26 -7.82 2.79
N LEU A 45 0.06 -6.50 2.87
CA LEU A 45 -0.58 -5.86 4.02
C LEU A 45 -2.06 -5.67 3.82
N ALA A 46 -2.45 -5.23 2.62
CA ALA A 46 -3.82 -4.91 2.32
C ALA A 46 -4.03 -4.92 0.81
N ALA A 47 -5.29 -4.91 0.39
CA ALA A 47 -5.66 -4.88 -1.02
C ALA A 47 -6.95 -4.10 -1.21
N PHE A 48 -7.16 -3.59 -2.42
CA PHE A 48 -8.42 -2.99 -2.82
C PHE A 48 -8.81 -3.56 -4.20
N PRO A 49 -9.99 -4.13 -4.37
CA PRO A 49 -11.01 -4.37 -3.34
C PRO A 49 -10.53 -5.30 -2.22
N GLU A 50 -11.04 -5.09 -1.03
CA GLU A 50 -10.67 -5.90 0.12
C GLU A 50 -11.08 -7.36 -0.10
N ASP A 51 -10.13 -8.26 0.12
CA ASP A 51 -10.38 -9.69 0.00
C ASP A 51 -10.79 -10.25 1.35
N ARG A 52 -12.09 -10.45 1.54
CA ARG A 52 -12.63 -10.96 2.79
C ARG A 52 -12.39 -12.46 2.98
N SER A 53 -11.98 -13.15 1.93
CA SER A 53 -11.68 -14.57 2.04
C SER A 53 -10.33 -14.84 2.70
N GLN A 54 -9.53 -13.81 2.89
CA GLN A 54 -8.23 -13.92 3.55
C GLN A 54 -8.20 -13.01 4.78
N PRO A 55 -8.97 -13.34 5.82
CA PRO A 55 -8.87 -12.59 7.07
C PRO A 55 -7.52 -12.93 7.72
N GLY A 56 -6.92 -12.01 8.34
CA GLY A 56 -5.66 -12.28 9.04
C GLY A 56 -4.70 -11.14 8.95
N GLN A 57 -5.05 -10.12 8.16
CA GLN A 57 -4.28 -8.90 8.21
C GLN A 57 -4.76 -8.06 9.38
N ASP A 58 -3.79 -7.42 10.01
CA ASP A 58 -4.06 -6.49 11.08
C ASP A 58 -4.90 -5.33 10.51
N GLY A 59 -6.06 -5.02 11.12
CA GLY A 59 -6.92 -3.93 10.70
C GLY A 59 -6.29 -2.56 10.76
N ARG A 60 -5.04 -2.45 11.19
CA ARG A 60 -4.29 -1.20 11.19
C ARG A 60 -3.81 -0.77 9.82
N PHE A 61 -3.79 -1.67 8.83
CA PHE A 61 -3.38 -1.37 7.46
C PHE A 61 -4.62 -1.23 6.60
N ARG A 62 -4.84 -0.04 6.04
CA ARG A 62 -6.06 0.25 5.29
C ARG A 62 -5.74 0.86 3.93
N VAL A 63 -6.51 0.46 2.92
CA VAL A 63 -6.45 1.04 1.59
C VAL A 63 -7.80 1.68 1.31
N THR A 64 -7.81 2.96 0.94
CA THR A 64 -9.03 3.71 0.65
C THR A 64 -8.93 4.33 -0.73
N GLN A 65 -9.90 4.06 -1.61
CA GLN A 65 -9.97 4.68 -2.92
C GLN A 65 -10.49 6.11 -2.77
N LEU A 66 -9.80 7.06 -3.43
CA LEU A 66 -10.25 8.45 -3.46
C LEU A 66 -11.34 8.65 -4.53
N PRO A 67 -12.11 9.77 -4.44
CA PRO A 67 -13.22 9.99 -5.36
C PRO A 67 -12.84 10.04 -6.84
N ASN A 68 -11.59 10.39 -7.17
CA ASN A 68 -11.15 10.44 -8.57
C ASN A 68 -10.94 9.05 -9.18
N GLY A 69 -10.97 7.97 -8.38
CA GLY A 69 -10.78 6.61 -8.85
C GLY A 69 -9.37 6.24 -9.26
N ARG A 70 -8.42 7.17 -9.16
CA ARG A 70 -7.03 6.94 -9.55
C ARG A 70 -6.05 6.93 -8.40
N ASP A 71 -6.41 7.59 -7.32
CA ASP A 71 -5.54 7.73 -6.15
C ASP A 71 -6.09 6.89 -5.00
N TYR A 72 -5.16 6.33 -4.23
CA TYR A 72 -5.50 5.50 -3.08
C TYR A 72 -4.69 5.96 -1.89
N HIS A 73 -5.34 6.09 -0.73
CA HIS A 73 -4.64 6.29 0.52
C HIS A 73 -4.35 4.95 1.17
N MET A 74 -3.11 4.75 1.55
CA MET A 74 -2.66 3.56 2.26
C MET A 74 -2.19 4.00 3.63
N SER A 75 -2.94 3.62 4.66
CA SER A 75 -2.76 4.13 6.01
C SER A 75 -2.35 3.06 6.98
N VAL A 76 -1.35 3.38 7.81
CA VAL A 76 -1.01 2.60 8.99
C VAL A 76 -1.63 3.32 10.18
N VAL A 77 -2.62 2.69 10.81
CA VAL A 77 -3.34 3.28 11.93
C VAL A 77 -2.57 2.96 13.21
N ARG A 78 -2.34 3.99 14.03
CA ARG A 78 -1.61 3.85 15.31
C ARG A 78 -0.24 3.23 15.08
N ALA A 79 0.58 3.91 14.28
CA ALA A 79 1.88 3.40 13.88
C ALA A 79 2.74 3.04 15.10
N ARG A 80 3.48 1.94 14.97
CA ARG A 80 4.41 1.45 15.99
C ARG A 80 5.81 1.55 15.45
N ARG A 81 6.80 1.60 16.33
CA ARG A 81 8.20 1.66 15.92
C ARG A 81 8.59 0.50 15.02
N ASN A 82 8.05 -0.69 15.25
CA ASN A 82 8.33 -1.84 14.41
C ASN A 82 7.60 -1.81 13.06
N ASP A 83 6.73 -0.82 12.82
CA ASP A 83 6.17 -0.58 11.50
C ASP A 83 7.17 0.14 10.59
N SER A 84 8.24 0.67 11.13
CA SER A 84 9.30 1.30 10.33
C SER A 84 9.85 0.30 9.32
N GLY A 85 10.05 0.76 8.09
CA GLY A 85 10.52 -0.12 7.02
C GLY A 85 10.21 0.42 5.66
N THR A 86 10.26 -0.46 4.67
CA THR A 86 10.10 -0.12 3.26
C THR A 86 8.80 -0.71 2.74
N TYR A 87 8.04 0.12 2.01
CA TYR A 87 6.72 -0.24 1.50
C TYR A 87 6.62 0.06 0.02
N LEU A 88 5.72 -0.65 -0.69
CA LEU A 88 5.39 -0.33 -2.07
C LEU A 88 3.92 -0.62 -2.33
N CYS A 89 3.37 0.04 -3.36
CA CYS A 89 2.06 -0.30 -3.89
C CYS A 89 2.22 -0.90 -5.28
N ALA A 90 1.27 -1.75 -5.66
CA ALA A 90 1.28 -2.41 -6.96
C ALA A 90 -0.14 -2.47 -7.51
N ALA A 91 -0.25 -2.32 -8.83
CA ALA A 91 -1.50 -2.54 -9.55
C ALA A 91 -1.38 -3.85 -10.32
N ILE A 92 -2.36 -4.72 -10.16
CA ILE A 92 -2.40 -6.01 -10.84
C ILE A 92 -3.57 -5.98 -11.83
N THR A 93 -3.26 -5.99 -13.11
CA THR A 93 -4.25 -6.04 -14.18
C THR A 93 -4.51 -7.50 -14.52
N LEU A 94 -5.77 -7.91 -14.55
CA LEU A 94 -6.14 -9.32 -14.72
C LEU A 94 -6.49 -9.69 -16.16
N ALA A 95 -6.87 -8.72 -16.98
CA ALA A 95 -7.27 -8.97 -18.37
C ALA A 95 -6.79 -7.84 -19.27
N PRO A 96 -6.42 -8.10 -20.54
CA PRO A 96 -6.37 -9.41 -21.20
C PRO A 96 -5.20 -10.27 -20.73
N LYS A 97 -4.20 -9.68 -20.09
CA LYS A 97 -3.05 -10.39 -19.53
C LYS A 97 -2.83 -9.95 -18.10
N VAL A 98 -2.39 -10.88 -17.27
CA VAL A 98 -1.97 -10.54 -15.91
C VAL A 98 -0.70 -9.73 -15.98
N GLN A 99 -0.74 -8.49 -15.50
CA GLN A 99 0.41 -7.60 -15.42
C GLN A 99 0.50 -7.01 -14.04
N ILE A 100 1.71 -6.95 -13.51
CA ILE A 100 1.98 -6.36 -12.21
C ILE A 100 2.83 -5.12 -12.42
N ASN A 101 2.30 -3.96 -12.02
CA ASN A 101 3.02 -2.70 -12.06
C ASN A 101 3.29 -2.25 -10.64
N GLU A 102 4.56 -2.24 -10.26
CA GLU A 102 4.96 -1.88 -8.91
C GLU A 102 5.47 -0.44 -8.87
N SER A 103 5.17 0.24 -7.77
CA SER A 103 5.72 1.57 -7.51
C SER A 103 7.19 1.45 -7.10
N LEU A 104 7.85 2.60 -6.97
CA LEU A 104 9.13 2.65 -6.26
C LEU A 104 8.87 2.42 -4.77
N TRP A 105 9.88 1.96 -4.06
CA TRP A 105 9.80 1.77 -2.62
C TRP A 105 9.78 3.12 -1.90
N VAL A 106 9.01 3.18 -0.83
CA VAL A 106 9.00 4.33 0.07
C VAL A 106 9.38 3.85 1.46
N GLU A 107 9.85 4.79 2.30
CA GLU A 107 10.27 4.46 3.65
C GLU A 107 9.35 5.09 4.67
N LEU A 108 8.98 4.32 5.70
CA LEU A 108 8.27 4.81 6.88
C LEU A 108 9.21 4.74 8.08
N ARG A 109 9.31 5.83 8.81
CA ARG A 109 10.04 5.90 10.08
C ARG A 109 9.08 6.30 11.19
N VAL A 110 8.99 5.47 12.20
CA VAL A 110 8.17 5.74 13.38
C VAL A 110 9.11 5.97 14.55
N THR A 111 9.02 7.15 15.13
CA THR A 111 9.92 7.57 16.22
C THR A 111 9.24 7.60 17.59
#